data_fcd2f0f3871862840bd5b9cec29e6083
#
_entry.id   fcd2f0f3871862840bd5b9cec29e6083
#
_cell.length_a   1.000
_cell.length_b   1.000
_cell.length_c   1.000
_cell.angle_alpha   90.00
_cell.angle_beta   90.00
_cell.angle_gamma   90.00
#
_symmetry.space_group_name_H-M   'P 1'
#
loop_
_entity.id
_entity.type
_entity.pdbx_description
1 polymer ?
#
loop_
_entity_poly.entity_id
_entity_poly.type
_entity_poly.pdbx_seq_one_letter_code
_entity_poly.pdbx_strand_id
1 'polypeptide(L)'
;MIKLKNIEILKYKSFTTPQSINIEEDITVLVGMNESGKTSVLECLAKTNYFEDDEKFKFNETLDYPRKELKSISKSDSKPKAIICTYHISDELIGLIENRLGKGTWQGSNEITLTSSYGDSSTLISGVSINFELFLKHLNLSDIGDDVKTELKLALTEEKFDQILKKFPDETERLEPLRKYFFKSSTWMTFIERYAYSVLIKRHLPKFIYYDEYYQLPSRIILESFLDDDVDLSDDLKTAKALLDLSEINVNELINADDFEDFIAELEATEALISDTLFQYWSANQNLNIEFKIDKKTATVKRQVNTSYGSATTVDTNIVEHVLDIRVKNSKTRVSLPLQNRSKGFNWFFSFLVWFNKIQADSNSKYILLLDEPGLNLHATAQADLLRFLESLVDKYQVIYTTHSPFMVETTKLNRVRTVFSDSDSSIVSDSIQQKDPNTLFPLQAALGYDVAQNLFISKKNLLVEGVSDLLYLTTISEYLNANKRTGLNEDITIVPTGGAE
;
A
#
# COMPACT_ATOMS: atom_id res chain seq x y z
N MET A 1 -5.45 13.16 10.81
CA MET A 1 -4.65 12.02 10.28
C MET A 1 -3.72 12.51 9.18
N ILE A 2 -2.78 11.68 8.71
CA ILE A 2 -1.89 12.01 7.58
C ILE A 2 -2.37 11.26 6.35
N LYS A 3 -2.53 11.97 5.20
CA LYS A 3 -2.89 11.40 3.90
C LYS A 3 -1.86 11.77 2.85
N LEU A 4 -1.56 10.85 1.94
CA LEU A 4 -0.74 11.13 0.76
C LEU A 4 -1.55 11.97 -0.22
N LYS A 5 -1.00 13.10 -0.66
CA LYS A 5 -1.68 14.06 -1.55
C LYS A 5 -1.09 14.10 -2.95
N ASN A 6 0.23 14.03 -3.03
CA ASN A 6 0.94 14.11 -4.30
C ASN A 6 2.25 13.34 -4.21
N ILE A 7 2.69 12.81 -5.34
CA ILE A 7 4.03 12.26 -5.50
C ILE A 7 4.70 12.89 -6.72
N GLU A 8 5.99 13.11 -6.63
CA GLU A 8 6.82 13.52 -7.75
C GLU A 8 7.94 12.50 -7.94
N ILE A 9 7.83 11.68 -8.98
CA ILE A 9 8.87 10.71 -9.36
C ILE A 9 9.92 11.47 -10.17
N LEU A 10 11.14 11.53 -9.67
CA LEU A 10 12.22 12.29 -10.28
C LEU A 10 13.06 11.42 -11.22
N LYS A 11 13.49 10.26 -10.74
CA LYS A 11 14.29 9.29 -11.49
C LYS A 11 14.00 7.88 -10.98
N TYR A 12 13.27 7.09 -11.75
CA TYR A 12 12.98 5.69 -11.38
C TYR A 12 12.63 4.85 -12.62
N LYS A 13 13.37 3.80 -12.91
CA LYS A 13 13.15 2.86 -14.03
C LYS A 13 12.90 3.60 -15.37
N SER A 14 11.66 3.58 -15.85
CA SER A 14 11.24 4.26 -17.10
C SER A 14 10.98 5.77 -16.92
N PHE A 15 10.96 6.29 -15.71
CA PHE A 15 10.78 7.71 -15.44
C PHE A 15 12.13 8.41 -15.49
N THR A 16 12.45 9.00 -16.63
CA THR A 16 13.71 9.75 -16.89
C THR A 16 13.52 11.25 -16.67
N THR A 17 12.29 11.74 -16.70
CA THR A 17 11.91 13.13 -16.43
C THR A 17 10.97 13.20 -15.25
N PRO A 18 11.03 14.28 -14.42
CA PRO A 18 10.13 14.42 -13.27
C PRO A 18 8.66 14.35 -13.67
N GLN A 19 7.89 13.54 -12.94
CA GLN A 19 6.45 13.37 -13.13
C GLN A 19 5.73 13.59 -11.81
N SER A 20 4.80 14.57 -11.79
CA SER A 20 3.96 14.85 -10.63
C SER A 20 2.61 14.16 -10.79
N ILE A 21 2.16 13.47 -9.75
CA ILE A 21 0.93 12.67 -9.75
C ILE A 21 0.10 13.06 -8.53
N ASN A 22 -1.09 13.58 -8.76
CA ASN A 22 -2.05 13.85 -7.70
C ASN A 22 -2.71 12.56 -7.23
N ILE A 23 -2.72 12.35 -5.93
CA ILE A 23 -3.32 11.18 -5.28
C ILE A 23 -4.62 11.60 -4.61
N GLU A 24 -5.70 10.90 -4.91
CA GLU A 24 -7.00 11.12 -4.29
C GLU A 24 -7.01 10.66 -2.83
N GLU A 25 -7.92 11.22 -2.04
CA GLU A 25 -8.03 10.88 -0.61
C GLU A 25 -8.57 9.48 -0.35
N ASP A 26 -9.19 8.88 -1.36
CA ASP A 26 -9.86 7.58 -1.34
C ASP A 26 -9.17 6.59 -2.29
N ILE A 27 -9.51 6.63 -3.58
CA ILE A 27 -8.97 5.72 -4.60
C ILE A 27 -8.29 6.52 -5.71
N THR A 28 -7.10 6.10 -6.13
CA THR A 28 -6.42 6.57 -7.35
C THR A 28 -6.18 5.40 -8.29
N VAL A 29 -6.57 5.55 -9.54
CA VAL A 29 -6.48 4.50 -10.57
C VAL A 29 -5.46 4.89 -11.62
N LEU A 30 -4.42 4.08 -11.78
CA LEU A 30 -3.41 4.26 -12.83
C LEU A 30 -3.78 3.40 -14.03
N VAL A 31 -4.16 4.03 -15.13
CA VAL A 31 -4.61 3.34 -16.36
C VAL A 31 -3.60 3.54 -17.48
N GLY A 32 -3.32 2.50 -18.23
CA GLY A 32 -2.41 2.56 -19.37
C GLY A 32 -2.09 1.19 -19.93
N MET A 33 -1.36 1.15 -21.06
CA MET A 33 -0.91 -0.09 -21.67
C MET A 33 0.10 -0.84 -20.80
N ASN A 34 0.34 -2.10 -21.14
CA ASN A 34 1.45 -2.85 -20.56
C ASN A 34 2.77 -2.13 -20.84
N GLU A 35 3.72 -2.22 -19.90
CA GLU A 35 5.04 -1.58 -19.98
C GLU A 35 5.01 -0.03 -20.00
N SER A 36 3.87 0.60 -19.75
CA SER A 36 3.79 2.08 -19.69
C SER A 36 4.44 2.70 -18.45
N GLY A 37 4.73 1.91 -17.41
CA GLY A 37 5.34 2.37 -16.16
C GLY A 37 4.39 2.38 -14.95
N LYS A 38 3.15 1.86 -15.06
CA LYS A 38 2.17 1.79 -13.96
C LYS A 38 2.74 1.09 -12.72
N THR A 39 3.25 -0.14 -12.87
CA THR A 39 3.90 -0.91 -11.82
C THR A 39 5.07 -0.14 -11.19
N SER A 40 5.86 0.57 -12.02
CA SER A 40 6.99 1.36 -11.54
C SER A 40 6.57 2.49 -10.60
N VAL A 41 5.38 3.09 -10.79
CA VAL A 41 4.83 4.08 -9.84
C VAL A 41 4.59 3.43 -8.48
N LEU A 42 3.91 2.28 -8.45
CA LEU A 42 3.59 1.59 -7.20
C LEU A 42 4.84 1.11 -6.47
N GLU A 43 5.78 0.48 -7.19
CA GLU A 43 7.04 0.01 -6.59
C GLU A 43 7.87 1.18 -6.03
N CYS A 44 7.96 2.30 -6.76
CA CYS A 44 8.68 3.49 -6.30
C CYS A 44 8.08 4.03 -4.99
N LEU A 45 6.74 4.06 -4.89
CA LEU A 45 6.04 4.42 -3.67
C LEU A 45 6.32 3.43 -2.52
N ALA A 46 6.18 2.13 -2.77
CA ALA A 46 6.41 1.10 -1.77
C ALA A 46 7.80 1.24 -1.14
N LYS A 47 8.84 1.53 -1.94
CA LYS A 47 10.22 1.72 -1.48
C LYS A 47 10.43 2.92 -0.55
N THR A 48 9.48 3.83 -0.42
CA THR A 48 9.63 4.99 0.46
C THR A 48 9.33 4.69 1.92
N ASN A 49 8.37 3.82 2.21
CA ASN A 49 7.97 3.44 3.58
C ASN A 49 7.18 2.13 3.57
N TYR A 50 7.83 1.04 3.15
CA TYR A 50 7.18 -0.28 3.15
C TYR A 50 6.84 -0.73 4.57
N PHE A 51 5.80 -1.53 4.72
CA PHE A 51 5.28 -1.90 6.04
C PHE A 51 6.20 -2.86 6.81
N GLU A 52 7.03 -3.62 6.11
CA GLU A 52 8.04 -4.54 6.64
C GLU A 52 9.45 -4.17 6.16
N ASP A 53 10.48 -4.67 6.82
CA ASP A 53 11.87 -4.52 6.38
C ASP A 53 12.19 -5.61 5.34
N ASP A 54 11.95 -5.29 4.06
CA ASP A 54 12.18 -6.18 2.92
C ASP A 54 13.15 -5.52 1.94
N GLU A 55 14.24 -6.22 1.61
CA GLU A 55 15.26 -5.74 0.67
C GLU A 55 14.71 -5.43 -0.73
N LYS A 56 13.67 -6.12 -1.17
CA LYS A 56 12.95 -5.85 -2.43
C LYS A 56 12.44 -4.41 -2.49
N PHE A 57 12.05 -3.86 -1.35
CA PHE A 57 11.49 -2.51 -1.23
C PHE A 57 12.50 -1.47 -0.73
N LYS A 58 13.80 -1.71 -0.88
CA LYS A 58 14.85 -0.70 -0.73
C LYS A 58 15.28 -0.16 -2.09
N PHE A 59 15.65 1.12 -2.16
CA PHE A 59 16.13 1.71 -3.40
C PHE A 59 17.51 1.15 -3.77
N ASN A 60 17.61 0.61 -5.01
CA ASN A 60 18.84 0.04 -5.55
C ASN A 60 19.26 0.83 -6.81
N GLU A 61 20.47 1.44 -6.77
CA GLU A 61 20.96 2.25 -7.90
C GLU A 61 21.03 1.47 -9.22
N THR A 62 21.42 0.20 -9.18
CA THR A 62 21.59 -0.61 -10.39
C THR A 62 20.28 -1.07 -11.01
N LEU A 63 19.29 -1.39 -10.16
CA LEU A 63 18.02 -1.98 -10.62
C LEU A 63 16.94 -0.91 -10.88
N ASP A 64 16.96 0.17 -10.11
CA ASP A 64 15.87 1.14 -10.08
C ASP A 64 16.18 2.43 -10.82
N TYR A 65 17.45 2.81 -10.95
CA TYR A 65 17.79 4.04 -11.66
C TYR A 65 17.65 3.87 -13.18
N PRO A 66 17.25 4.92 -13.93
CA PRO A 66 17.13 4.85 -15.38
C PRO A 66 18.41 4.34 -16.05
N ARG A 67 18.34 3.18 -16.70
CA ARG A 67 19.52 2.47 -17.24
C ARG A 67 20.35 3.30 -18.21
N LYS A 68 19.71 4.13 -19.04
CA LYS A 68 20.39 5.03 -20.00
C LYS A 68 21.30 6.04 -19.29
N GLU A 69 20.97 6.42 -18.05
CA GLU A 69 21.66 7.45 -17.29
C GLU A 69 22.55 6.87 -16.16
N LEU A 70 22.61 5.55 -15.98
CA LEU A 70 23.33 4.91 -14.88
C LEU A 70 24.84 5.30 -14.83
N LYS A 71 25.48 5.48 -16.00
CA LYS A 71 26.89 5.91 -16.07
C LYS A 71 27.13 7.35 -15.57
N SER A 72 26.09 8.16 -15.47
CA SER A 72 26.21 9.54 -14.98
C SER A 72 26.25 9.63 -13.46
N ILE A 73 25.62 8.68 -12.74
CA ILE A 73 25.62 8.63 -11.27
C ILE A 73 27.04 8.46 -10.74
N SER A 74 27.81 7.54 -11.32
CA SER A 74 29.18 7.24 -10.85
C SER A 74 30.14 8.44 -10.91
N LYS A 75 29.74 9.52 -11.57
CA LYS A 75 30.49 10.78 -11.72
C LYS A 75 29.94 11.91 -10.85
N SER A 76 28.83 11.71 -10.14
CA SER A 76 28.19 12.75 -9.33
C SER A 76 28.60 12.61 -7.87
N ASP A 77 29.00 13.71 -7.24
CA ASP A 77 29.29 13.77 -5.80
C ASP A 77 28.03 13.74 -4.94
N SER A 78 26.85 13.96 -5.53
CA SER A 78 25.57 13.94 -4.81
C SER A 78 24.71 12.75 -5.22
N LYS A 79 24.10 12.09 -4.24
CA LYS A 79 23.15 11.00 -4.47
C LYS A 79 21.89 11.53 -5.15
N PRO A 80 21.45 10.94 -6.28
CA PRO A 80 20.24 11.40 -6.97
C PRO A 80 18.99 11.10 -6.15
N LYS A 81 18.01 12.01 -6.23
CA LYS A 81 16.70 11.84 -5.63
C LYS A 81 15.84 10.92 -6.51
N ALA A 82 15.14 9.98 -5.87
CA ALA A 82 14.23 9.06 -6.56
C ALA A 82 12.81 9.62 -6.64
N ILE A 83 12.24 10.01 -5.49
CA ILE A 83 10.85 10.43 -5.36
C ILE A 83 10.67 11.44 -4.22
N ILE A 84 9.69 12.32 -4.37
CA ILE A 84 9.18 13.20 -3.33
C ILE A 84 7.72 12.82 -3.08
N CYS A 85 7.38 12.54 -1.82
CA CYS A 85 6.03 12.30 -1.37
C CYS A 85 5.52 13.49 -0.55
N THR A 86 4.39 14.08 -0.94
CA THR A 86 3.73 15.18 -0.23
C THR A 86 2.53 14.64 0.53
N TYR A 87 2.53 14.84 1.84
CA TYR A 87 1.48 14.41 2.74
C TYR A 87 0.74 15.59 3.32
N HIS A 88 -0.57 15.48 3.41
CA HIS A 88 -1.41 16.42 4.15
C HIS A 88 -1.52 16.00 5.61
N ILE A 89 -1.33 16.93 6.55
CA ILE A 89 -1.49 16.75 7.99
C ILE A 89 -2.83 17.33 8.40
N SER A 90 -3.67 16.54 9.09
CA SER A 90 -4.95 17.04 9.59
C SER A 90 -4.78 18.03 10.73
N ASP A 91 -5.74 18.95 10.87
CA ASP A 91 -5.78 19.93 11.97
C ASP A 91 -5.80 19.25 13.36
N GLU A 92 -6.37 18.05 13.46
CA GLU A 92 -6.35 17.24 14.69
C GLU A 92 -4.91 16.88 15.10
N LEU A 93 -4.07 16.45 14.15
CA LEU A 93 -2.68 16.11 14.44
C LEU A 93 -1.86 17.35 14.77
N ILE A 94 -2.11 18.48 14.09
CA ILE A 94 -1.51 19.76 14.44
C ILE A 94 -1.91 20.16 15.87
N GLY A 95 -3.18 19.99 16.23
CA GLY A 95 -3.65 20.22 17.60
C GLY A 95 -2.96 19.33 18.65
N LEU A 96 -2.67 18.06 18.32
CA LEU A 96 -1.90 17.16 19.20
C LEU A 96 -0.45 17.63 19.36
N ILE A 97 0.18 18.13 18.28
CA ILE A 97 1.52 18.71 18.33
C ILE A 97 1.52 19.95 19.23
N GLU A 98 0.58 20.84 19.03
CA GLU A 98 0.45 22.07 19.83
C GLU A 98 0.12 21.80 21.31
N ASN A 99 -0.69 20.79 21.60
CA ASN A 99 -0.94 20.37 22.97
C ASN A 99 0.35 19.88 23.68
N ARG A 100 1.29 19.32 22.93
CA ARG A 100 2.55 18.80 23.46
C ARG A 100 3.66 19.84 23.53
N LEU A 101 3.73 20.74 22.56
CA LEU A 101 4.80 21.72 22.40
C LEU A 101 4.40 23.15 22.78
N GLY A 102 3.12 23.41 22.94
CA GLY A 102 2.54 24.72 23.24
C GLY A 102 1.61 25.20 22.12
N LYS A 103 0.53 25.88 22.50
CA LYS A 103 -0.46 26.42 21.57
C LYS A 103 0.15 27.48 20.65
N GLY A 104 -0.11 27.38 19.34
CA GLY A 104 0.41 28.30 18.32
C GLY A 104 1.88 28.08 17.97
N THR A 105 2.49 26.96 18.42
CA THR A 105 3.90 26.65 18.10
C THR A 105 4.08 26.11 16.69
N TRP A 106 3.06 25.50 16.09
CA TRP A 106 3.13 25.04 14.72
C TRP A 106 3.15 26.20 13.74
N GLN A 107 4.23 26.31 12.94
CA GLN A 107 4.41 27.29 11.88
C GLN A 107 4.57 26.64 10.49
N GLY A 108 4.60 25.29 10.45
CA GLY A 108 4.62 24.55 9.20
C GLY A 108 3.30 24.69 8.43
N SER A 109 3.34 24.38 7.16
CA SER A 109 2.12 24.22 6.38
C SER A 109 1.40 22.93 6.81
N ASN A 110 0.13 22.78 6.39
CA ASN A 110 -0.56 21.50 6.55
C ASN A 110 -0.02 20.41 5.62
N GLU A 111 1.08 20.65 4.95
CA GLU A 111 1.75 19.72 4.04
C GLU A 111 3.21 19.54 4.46
N ILE A 112 3.63 18.27 4.52
CA ILE A 112 5.03 17.87 4.69
C ILE A 112 5.48 17.08 3.47
N THR A 113 6.75 17.26 3.11
CA THR A 113 7.34 16.49 2.01
C THR A 113 8.46 15.60 2.52
N LEU A 114 8.46 14.37 2.02
CA LEU A 114 9.49 13.38 2.26
C LEU A 114 10.18 13.05 0.94
N THR A 115 11.48 13.30 0.86
CA THR A 115 12.30 13.01 -0.33
C THR A 115 13.17 11.81 -0.06
N SER A 116 13.04 10.77 -0.88
CA SER A 116 13.89 9.57 -0.84
C SER A 116 14.96 9.66 -1.94
N SER A 117 16.18 9.28 -1.60
CA SER A 117 17.36 9.32 -2.48
C SER A 117 17.97 7.93 -2.61
N TYR A 118 18.72 7.69 -3.69
CA TYR A 118 19.47 6.45 -3.88
C TYR A 118 20.67 6.39 -2.91
N GLY A 119 20.97 5.17 -2.44
CA GLY A 119 22.16 4.90 -1.64
C GLY A 119 22.25 5.65 -0.30
N ASP A 120 21.17 6.30 0.12
CA ASP A 120 21.05 6.95 1.41
C ASP A 120 19.83 6.39 2.14
N SER A 121 20.02 5.94 3.37
CA SER A 121 18.92 5.53 4.24
C SER A 121 18.20 6.71 4.87
N SER A 122 18.70 7.94 4.69
CA SER A 122 18.11 9.14 5.23
C SER A 122 17.08 9.75 4.27
N THR A 123 15.87 9.98 4.76
CA THR A 123 14.82 10.72 4.06
C THR A 123 14.95 12.20 4.41
N LEU A 124 15.06 13.06 3.38
CA LEU A 124 15.01 14.50 3.59
C LEU A 124 13.57 14.93 3.81
N ILE A 125 13.33 15.68 4.88
CA ILE A 125 12.00 16.09 5.31
C ILE A 125 11.90 17.62 5.28
N SER A 126 10.79 18.15 4.77
CA SER A 126 10.49 19.57 4.82
C SER A 126 9.02 19.84 5.15
N GLY A 127 8.70 21.08 5.50
CA GLY A 127 7.35 21.48 5.91
C GLY A 127 7.09 21.42 7.42
N VAL A 128 8.03 20.90 8.22
CA VAL A 128 7.96 20.93 9.69
C VAL A 128 8.65 22.20 10.19
N SER A 129 7.91 23.07 10.85
CA SER A 129 8.45 24.28 11.46
C SER A 129 7.75 24.59 12.78
N ILE A 130 8.56 24.86 13.80
CA ILE A 130 8.10 25.10 15.17
C ILE A 130 8.58 26.47 15.65
N ASN A 131 7.67 27.28 16.16
CA ASN A 131 8.00 28.54 16.80
C ASN A 131 8.74 28.31 18.12
N PHE A 132 10.03 28.58 18.10
CA PHE A 132 10.92 28.36 19.25
C PHE A 132 10.58 29.22 20.46
N GLU A 133 10.20 30.49 20.26
CA GLU A 133 9.88 31.42 21.37
C GLU A 133 8.58 30.96 22.07
N LEU A 134 7.56 30.59 21.32
CA LEU A 134 6.32 30.08 21.89
C LEU A 134 6.53 28.73 22.60
N PHE A 135 7.44 27.87 22.08
CA PHE A 135 7.83 26.62 22.73
C PHE A 135 8.51 26.88 24.08
N LEU A 136 9.49 27.81 24.13
CA LEU A 136 10.12 28.22 25.40
C LEU A 136 9.10 28.81 26.37
N LYS A 137 8.17 29.63 25.89
CA LYS A 137 7.08 30.17 26.71
C LYS A 137 6.21 29.11 27.32
N HIS A 138 5.88 28.09 26.56
CA HIS A 138 5.12 26.91 27.05
C HIS A 138 5.84 26.18 28.20
N LEU A 139 7.16 26.18 28.19
CA LEU A 139 7.99 25.56 29.23
C LEU A 139 8.37 26.52 30.38
N ASN A 140 7.80 27.74 30.41
CA ASN A 140 8.16 28.83 31.37
C ASN A 140 9.64 29.22 31.33
N LEU A 141 10.22 29.19 30.10
CA LEU A 141 11.63 29.56 29.84
C LEU A 141 11.76 30.83 29.00
N SER A 142 10.74 31.68 28.94
CA SER A 142 10.77 32.91 28.12
C SER A 142 11.77 33.96 28.62
N ASP A 143 12.12 33.94 29.88
CA ASP A 143 12.99 34.88 30.57
C ASP A 143 14.46 34.45 30.63
N ILE A 144 14.85 33.33 30.03
CA ILE A 144 16.27 32.97 29.89
C ILE A 144 17.00 33.94 28.99
N GLY A 145 18.29 34.16 29.26
CA GLY A 145 19.11 35.12 28.50
C GLY A 145 19.15 34.83 26.99
N ASP A 146 19.24 35.89 26.19
CA ASP A 146 19.26 35.75 24.72
C ASP A 146 20.45 34.96 24.21
N ASP A 147 21.60 35.02 24.94
CA ASP A 147 22.77 34.17 24.63
C ASP A 147 22.44 32.68 24.78
N VAL A 148 21.73 32.31 25.84
CA VAL A 148 21.28 30.93 26.07
C VAL A 148 20.30 30.48 24.97
N LYS A 149 19.34 31.35 24.61
CA LYS A 149 18.39 31.03 23.52
C LYS A 149 19.10 30.81 22.18
N THR A 150 20.10 31.61 21.88
CA THR A 150 20.88 31.51 20.64
C THR A 150 21.66 30.21 20.60
N GLU A 151 22.32 29.83 21.68
CA GLU A 151 23.05 28.56 21.80
C GLU A 151 22.11 27.38 21.71
N LEU A 152 20.93 27.44 22.36
CA LEU A 152 19.91 26.36 22.26
C LEU A 152 19.39 26.16 20.82
N LYS A 153 19.16 27.25 20.09
CA LYS A 153 18.75 27.16 18.67
C LYS A 153 19.79 26.43 17.80
N LEU A 154 21.07 26.61 18.11
CA LEU A 154 22.17 26.01 17.37
C LEU A 154 22.51 24.60 17.86
N ALA A 155 22.03 24.19 19.02
CA ALA A 155 22.26 22.87 19.57
C ALA A 155 21.38 21.82 18.87
N LEU A 156 22.01 20.91 18.13
CA LEU A 156 21.30 19.86 17.36
C LEU A 156 21.32 18.52 18.06
N THR A 157 22.23 18.30 19.01
CA THR A 157 22.46 17.01 19.65
C THR A 157 22.52 17.11 21.16
N GLU A 158 22.30 15.99 21.85
CA GLU A 158 22.41 15.88 23.30
C GLU A 158 23.80 16.32 23.81
N GLU A 159 24.86 15.97 23.08
CA GLU A 159 26.23 16.38 23.42
C GLU A 159 26.38 17.91 23.39
N LYS A 160 25.80 18.57 22.37
CA LYS A 160 25.82 20.05 22.30
C LYS A 160 24.99 20.67 23.42
N PHE A 161 23.89 20.05 23.79
CA PHE A 161 23.11 20.49 24.93
C PHE A 161 23.90 20.40 26.24
N ASP A 162 24.65 19.32 26.47
CA ASP A 162 25.53 19.18 27.63
C ASP A 162 26.63 20.25 27.70
N GLN A 163 27.13 20.69 26.53
CA GLN A 163 28.07 21.80 26.45
C GLN A 163 27.43 23.12 26.89
N ILE A 164 26.16 23.36 26.56
CA ILE A 164 25.38 24.56 27.00
C ILE A 164 25.20 24.53 28.51
N LEU A 165 24.80 23.39 29.10
CA LEU A 165 24.64 23.25 30.55
C LEU A 165 25.96 23.55 31.31
N LYS A 166 27.09 23.14 30.78
CA LYS A 166 28.41 23.45 31.36
C LYS A 166 28.79 24.95 31.20
N LYS A 167 28.36 25.57 30.13
CA LYS A 167 28.62 26.98 29.84
C LYS A 167 27.78 27.93 30.70
N PHE A 168 26.53 27.50 31.01
CA PHE A 168 25.56 28.28 31.79
C PHE A 168 25.12 27.50 33.05
N PRO A 169 26.00 27.32 34.05
CA PRO A 169 25.72 26.50 35.21
C PRO A 169 24.52 26.98 36.04
N ASP A 170 24.29 28.30 36.09
CA ASP A 170 23.19 28.91 36.83
C ASP A 170 21.82 28.58 36.23
N GLU A 171 21.75 28.26 34.92
CA GLU A 171 20.52 27.91 34.22
C GLU A 171 20.32 26.38 34.12
N THR A 172 21.24 25.57 34.61
CA THR A 172 21.24 24.08 34.43
C THR A 172 19.95 23.45 34.89
N GLU A 173 19.49 23.77 36.12
CA GLU A 173 18.27 23.19 36.68
C GLU A 173 17.02 23.54 35.87
N ARG A 174 16.97 24.75 35.34
CA ARG A 174 15.86 25.22 34.50
C ARG A 174 15.86 24.60 33.09
N LEU A 175 17.04 24.39 32.56
CA LEU A 175 17.20 23.85 31.18
C LEU A 175 17.13 22.29 31.12
N GLU A 176 17.45 21.58 32.22
CA GLU A 176 17.46 20.11 32.24
C GLU A 176 16.18 19.45 31.69
N PRO A 177 14.96 19.99 31.92
CA PRO A 177 13.75 19.45 31.30
C PRO A 177 13.72 19.44 29.76
N LEU A 178 14.60 20.24 29.12
CA LEU A 178 14.73 20.25 27.66
C LEU A 178 15.46 19.01 27.11
N ARG A 179 16.21 18.29 27.94
CA ARG A 179 17.01 17.11 27.53
C ARG A 179 16.18 16.10 26.72
N LYS A 180 14.94 15.85 27.11
CA LYS A 180 14.01 14.91 26.44
C LYS A 180 13.72 15.23 24.98
N TYR A 181 14.00 16.45 24.54
CA TYR A 181 13.78 16.87 23.13
C TYR A 181 15.03 16.69 22.26
N PHE A 182 16.19 16.40 22.86
CA PHE A 182 17.45 16.20 22.14
C PHE A 182 17.66 14.71 21.80
N PHE A 183 18.39 14.47 20.73
CA PHE A 183 18.81 13.14 20.27
C PHE A 183 20.34 13.07 20.23
N LYS A 184 20.92 11.87 20.31
CA LYS A 184 22.37 11.65 20.27
C LYS A 184 23.01 12.16 18.98
N SER A 185 22.31 12.05 17.85
CA SER A 185 22.78 12.57 16.55
C SER A 185 21.63 13.28 15.83
N SER A 186 21.90 14.37 15.10
CA SER A 186 20.92 15.09 14.30
C SER A 186 21.54 15.77 13.10
N THR A 187 20.81 15.73 11.98
CA THR A 187 21.09 16.49 10.76
C THR A 187 20.01 17.53 10.49
N TRP A 188 19.06 17.73 11.42
CA TRP A 188 17.97 18.68 11.31
C TRP A 188 18.42 20.10 11.64
N MET A 189 17.64 21.11 11.19
CA MET A 189 17.93 22.52 11.44
C MET A 189 17.75 22.90 12.91
N THR A 190 16.78 22.29 13.62
CA THR A 190 16.57 22.49 15.06
C THR A 190 16.23 21.17 15.77
N PHE A 191 16.56 21.06 17.07
CA PHE A 191 16.25 19.88 17.87
C PHE A 191 14.75 19.68 18.05
N ILE A 192 13.98 20.78 18.15
CA ILE A 192 12.55 20.71 18.41
C ILE A 192 11.76 20.28 17.16
N GLU A 193 12.15 20.71 15.97
CA GLU A 193 11.55 20.24 14.73
C GLU A 193 11.81 18.76 14.52
N ARG A 194 13.05 18.31 14.83
CA ARG A 194 13.36 16.89 14.84
C ARG A 194 12.48 16.10 15.80
N TYR A 195 12.30 16.61 17.03
CA TYR A 195 11.42 15.98 18.01
C TYR A 195 9.98 15.92 17.50
N ALA A 196 9.46 17.05 16.97
CA ALA A 196 8.11 17.10 16.40
C ALA A 196 7.92 16.04 15.32
N TYR A 197 8.87 15.94 14.39
CA TYR A 197 8.79 14.90 13.35
C TYR A 197 8.96 13.50 13.94
N SER A 198 10.06 13.21 14.62
CA SER A 198 10.44 11.84 14.98
C SER A 198 9.51 11.21 16.02
N VAL A 199 8.96 12.02 16.95
CA VAL A 199 8.14 11.51 18.06
C VAL A 199 6.65 11.72 17.81
N LEU A 200 6.26 12.85 17.20
CA LEU A 200 4.84 13.22 17.09
C LEU A 200 4.27 12.90 15.70
N ILE A 201 5.02 13.12 14.61
CA ILE A 201 4.52 12.98 13.24
C ILE A 201 4.80 11.58 12.66
N LYS A 202 6.03 11.10 12.74
CA LYS A 202 6.50 9.88 12.05
C LYS A 202 5.61 8.66 12.33
N ARG A 203 5.14 8.48 13.55
CA ARG A 203 4.26 7.36 13.94
C ARG A 203 2.88 7.39 13.27
N HIS A 204 2.48 8.53 12.72
CA HIS A 204 1.20 8.70 12.01
C HIS A 204 1.35 8.66 10.49
N LEU A 205 2.60 8.59 9.98
CA LEU A 205 2.84 8.40 8.55
C LEU A 205 2.32 7.03 8.11
N PRO A 206 1.55 6.97 7.03
CA PRO A 206 1.08 5.69 6.51
C PRO A 206 2.25 4.88 5.96
N LYS A 207 2.19 3.58 6.14
CA LYS A 207 3.08 2.60 5.52
C LYS A 207 2.43 2.11 4.22
N PHE A 208 3.25 1.72 3.26
CA PHE A 208 2.75 1.16 2.00
C PHE A 208 2.70 -0.36 2.08
N ILE A 209 1.59 -0.91 1.58
CA ILE A 209 1.41 -2.33 1.36
C ILE A 209 1.29 -2.54 -0.14
N TYR A 210 2.23 -3.27 -0.71
CA TYR A 210 2.22 -3.65 -2.12
C TYR A 210 1.71 -5.07 -2.27
N TYR A 211 0.78 -5.28 -3.20
CA TYR A 211 0.20 -6.59 -3.50
C TYR A 211 0.05 -6.77 -5.02
N ASP A 212 0.55 -7.90 -5.53
CA ASP A 212 0.47 -8.30 -6.93
C ASP A 212 0.01 -9.76 -7.07
N GLU A 213 0.08 -10.32 -8.26
CA GLU A 213 -0.35 -11.70 -8.53
C GLU A 213 0.56 -12.77 -7.92
N TYR A 214 1.77 -12.44 -7.48
CA TYR A 214 2.73 -13.40 -6.92
C TYR A 214 2.40 -13.81 -5.48
N TYR A 215 1.59 -13.03 -4.77
CA TYR A 215 1.14 -13.32 -3.40
C TYR A 215 -0.01 -14.33 -3.31
N GLN A 216 -0.16 -15.22 -4.30
CA GLN A 216 -1.23 -16.23 -4.26
C GLN A 216 -0.92 -17.33 -3.25
N LEU A 217 -1.91 -17.65 -2.41
CA LEU A 217 -1.81 -18.72 -1.43
C LEU A 217 -1.65 -20.09 -2.12
N PRO A 218 -0.60 -20.85 -1.82
CA PRO A 218 -0.43 -22.19 -2.39
C PRO A 218 -1.48 -23.15 -1.81
N SER A 219 -1.96 -24.09 -2.61
CA SER A 219 -2.94 -25.08 -2.16
C SER A 219 -2.33 -26.15 -1.26
N ARG A 220 -1.01 -26.22 -1.23
CA ARG A 220 -0.24 -27.16 -0.41
C ARG A 220 0.96 -26.45 0.19
N ILE A 221 1.08 -26.51 1.50
CA ILE A 221 2.09 -25.82 2.29
C ILE A 221 2.85 -26.87 3.10
N ILE A 222 4.17 -26.88 2.97
CA ILE A 222 5.06 -27.70 3.80
C ILE A 222 5.40 -26.87 5.02
N LEU A 223 4.95 -27.30 6.20
CA LEU A 223 5.03 -26.53 7.43
C LEU A 223 6.47 -26.36 7.94
N GLU A 224 7.36 -27.34 7.64
CA GLU A 224 8.78 -27.27 7.98
C GLU A 224 9.49 -26.08 7.31
N SER A 225 8.97 -25.52 6.21
CA SER A 225 9.55 -24.34 5.55
C SER A 225 9.46 -23.06 6.40
N PHE A 226 8.70 -23.07 7.49
CA PHE A 226 8.56 -21.93 8.42
C PHE A 226 9.37 -22.09 9.71
N LEU A 227 10.16 -23.16 9.85
CA LEU A 227 10.98 -23.41 11.04
C LEU A 227 12.27 -22.59 11.09
N ASP A 228 12.72 -22.09 9.95
CA ASP A 228 13.96 -21.33 9.80
C ASP A 228 13.61 -19.86 9.55
N ASP A 229 13.78 -19.03 10.57
CA ASP A 229 13.47 -17.59 10.50
C ASP A 229 14.48 -16.81 9.64
N ASP A 230 15.64 -17.40 9.31
CA ASP A 230 16.70 -16.75 8.51
C ASP A 230 16.50 -16.96 6.99
N VAL A 231 15.53 -17.75 6.57
CA VAL A 231 15.24 -18.01 5.14
C VAL A 231 14.26 -16.95 4.60
N ASP A 232 14.68 -16.26 3.55
CA ASP A 232 13.79 -15.34 2.81
C ASP A 232 12.68 -16.14 2.12
N LEU A 233 11.44 -15.96 2.60
CA LEU A 233 10.26 -16.67 2.10
C LEU A 233 9.86 -16.12 0.73
N SER A 234 9.50 -17.00 -0.21
CA SER A 234 8.86 -16.60 -1.46
C SER A 234 7.51 -15.90 -1.19
N ASP A 235 7.05 -15.07 -2.12
CA ASP A 235 5.86 -14.23 -1.93
C ASP A 235 4.59 -15.08 -1.63
N ASP A 236 4.44 -16.26 -2.22
CA ASP A 236 3.37 -17.23 -1.94
C ASP A 236 3.46 -17.82 -0.51
N LEU A 237 4.67 -18.10 -0.03
CA LEU A 237 4.89 -18.54 1.35
C LEU A 237 4.69 -17.43 2.37
N LYS A 238 4.95 -16.16 2.01
CA LYS A 238 4.57 -15.01 2.86
C LYS A 238 3.06 -14.97 3.10
N THR A 239 2.25 -15.26 2.07
CA THR A 239 0.79 -15.36 2.22
C THR A 239 0.37 -16.56 3.04
N ALA A 240 1.07 -17.69 2.90
CA ALA A 240 0.84 -18.85 3.76
C ALA A 240 1.19 -18.58 5.22
N LYS A 241 2.29 -17.87 5.49
CA LYS A 241 2.64 -17.40 6.84
C LYS A 241 1.57 -16.45 7.38
N ALA A 242 1.04 -15.55 6.54
CA ALA A 242 -0.04 -14.66 6.93
C ALA A 242 -1.31 -15.43 7.38
N LEU A 243 -1.66 -16.53 6.72
CA LEU A 243 -2.77 -17.39 7.14
C LEU A 243 -2.50 -18.04 8.50
N LEU A 244 -1.31 -18.60 8.70
CA LEU A 244 -0.93 -19.23 9.96
C LEU A 244 -0.91 -18.24 11.13
N ASP A 245 -0.34 -17.04 10.89
CA ASP A 245 -0.32 -15.97 11.89
C ASP A 245 -1.73 -15.47 12.26
N LEU A 246 -2.61 -15.33 11.24
CA LEU A 246 -4.00 -14.91 11.44
C LEU A 246 -4.80 -15.96 12.25
N SER A 247 -4.45 -17.23 12.11
CA SER A 247 -5.02 -18.35 12.85
C SER A 247 -4.32 -18.60 14.19
N GLU A 248 -3.37 -17.74 14.58
CA GLU A 248 -2.58 -17.85 15.82
C GLU A 248 -1.84 -19.21 15.97
N ILE A 249 -1.57 -19.89 14.85
CA ILE A 249 -0.96 -21.21 14.85
C ILE A 249 0.56 -21.13 15.03
N ASN A 250 1.05 -21.77 16.07
CA ASN A 250 2.48 -22.00 16.26
C ASN A 250 2.92 -23.25 15.51
N VAL A 251 3.68 -23.07 14.42
CA VAL A 251 4.13 -24.16 13.55
C VAL A 251 4.98 -25.19 14.31
N ASN A 252 5.84 -24.75 15.25
CA ASN A 252 6.65 -25.67 16.05
C ASN A 252 5.79 -26.58 16.95
N GLU A 253 4.72 -26.04 17.54
CA GLU A 253 3.79 -26.83 18.34
C GLU A 253 3.01 -27.82 17.47
N LEU A 254 2.54 -27.36 16.31
CA LEU A 254 1.79 -28.17 15.37
C LEU A 254 2.62 -29.37 14.86
N ILE A 255 3.88 -29.17 14.46
CA ILE A 255 4.74 -30.25 13.96
C ILE A 255 5.01 -31.30 15.02
N ASN A 256 5.08 -30.91 16.30
CA ASN A 256 5.33 -31.83 17.41
C ASN A 256 4.04 -32.43 18.01
N ALA A 257 2.87 -32.06 17.51
CA ALA A 257 1.61 -32.57 18.01
C ALA A 257 1.32 -34.01 17.53
N ASP A 258 0.70 -34.79 18.40
CA ASP A 258 0.21 -36.14 18.03
C ASP A 258 -1.17 -36.07 17.36
N ASP A 259 -1.95 -35.04 17.67
CA ASP A 259 -3.28 -34.75 17.14
C ASP A 259 -3.36 -33.33 16.60
N PHE A 260 -4.17 -33.10 15.57
CA PHE A 260 -4.29 -31.83 14.85
C PHE A 260 -5.68 -31.19 14.99
N GLU A 261 -6.58 -31.75 15.75
CA GLU A 261 -7.98 -31.26 15.86
C GLU A 261 -8.06 -29.82 16.33
N ASP A 262 -7.26 -29.43 17.32
CA ASP A 262 -7.25 -28.04 17.84
C ASP A 262 -6.78 -27.05 16.76
N PHE A 263 -5.71 -27.39 16.02
CA PHE A 263 -5.20 -26.54 14.93
C PHE A 263 -6.15 -26.45 13.73
N ILE A 264 -6.87 -27.56 13.44
CA ILE A 264 -7.90 -27.55 12.41
C ILE A 264 -9.06 -26.65 12.82
N ALA A 265 -9.47 -26.67 14.07
CA ALA A 265 -10.53 -25.80 14.60
C ALA A 265 -10.14 -24.30 14.53
N GLU A 266 -8.89 -23.95 14.81
CA GLU A 266 -8.37 -22.58 14.67
C GLU A 266 -8.36 -22.12 13.19
N LEU A 267 -7.94 -23.01 12.28
CA LEU A 267 -8.01 -22.74 10.83
C LEU A 267 -9.45 -22.59 10.33
N GLU A 268 -10.38 -23.42 10.81
CA GLU A 268 -11.80 -23.30 10.45
C GLU A 268 -12.44 -22.02 10.99
N ALA A 269 -12.06 -21.57 12.20
CA ALA A 269 -12.51 -20.31 12.76
C ALA A 269 -12.00 -19.13 11.91
N THR A 270 -10.75 -19.19 11.49
CA THR A 270 -10.15 -18.19 10.59
C THR A 270 -10.79 -18.21 9.20
N GLU A 271 -11.08 -19.39 8.65
CA GLU A 271 -11.80 -19.56 7.40
C GLU A 271 -13.18 -18.89 7.46
N ALA A 272 -13.94 -19.11 8.53
CA ALA A 272 -15.25 -18.50 8.70
C ALA A 272 -15.16 -16.96 8.66
N LEU A 273 -14.18 -16.36 9.33
CA LEU A 273 -13.95 -14.91 9.31
C LEU A 273 -13.63 -14.38 7.90
N ILE A 274 -12.78 -15.09 7.15
CA ILE A 274 -12.41 -14.70 5.79
C ILE A 274 -13.57 -14.91 4.83
N SER A 275 -14.30 -16.02 5.00
CA SER A 275 -15.43 -16.39 4.15
C SER A 275 -16.60 -15.44 4.29
N ASP A 276 -16.90 -14.93 5.48
CA ASP A 276 -17.93 -13.91 5.68
C ASP A 276 -17.63 -12.66 4.85
N THR A 277 -16.38 -12.21 4.86
CA THR A 277 -15.95 -11.08 4.02
C THR A 277 -15.96 -11.44 2.53
N LEU A 278 -15.43 -12.63 2.17
CA LEU A 278 -15.39 -13.10 0.79
C LEU A 278 -16.78 -13.15 0.17
N PHE A 279 -17.75 -13.79 0.84
CA PHE A 279 -19.09 -14.01 0.27
C PHE A 279 -19.98 -12.78 0.34
N GLN A 280 -19.67 -11.78 1.15
CA GLN A 280 -20.30 -10.47 1.09
C GLN A 280 -20.04 -9.78 -0.25
N TYR A 281 -18.85 -9.92 -0.82
CA TYR A 281 -18.44 -9.25 -2.04
C TYR A 281 -18.37 -10.17 -3.27
N TRP A 282 -18.15 -11.49 -3.08
CA TRP A 282 -18.05 -12.46 -4.19
C TRP A 282 -19.41 -13.01 -4.60
N SER A 283 -20.04 -12.42 -5.63
CA SER A 283 -21.37 -12.81 -6.09
C SER A 283 -21.38 -14.05 -6.98
N ALA A 284 -20.26 -14.40 -7.62
CA ALA A 284 -20.19 -15.42 -8.67
C ALA A 284 -20.53 -16.85 -8.18
N ASN A 285 -20.22 -17.20 -6.94
CA ASN A 285 -20.58 -18.51 -6.38
C ASN A 285 -20.54 -18.49 -4.83
N GLN A 286 -21.71 -18.40 -4.22
CA GLN A 286 -21.89 -18.40 -2.75
C GLN A 286 -21.95 -19.80 -2.11
N ASN A 287 -21.74 -20.87 -2.90
CA ASN A 287 -21.82 -22.24 -2.40
C ASN A 287 -20.43 -22.89 -2.23
N LEU A 288 -19.42 -22.11 -1.98
CA LEU A 288 -18.05 -22.57 -1.78
C LEU A 288 -17.70 -22.46 -0.30
N ASN A 289 -17.06 -23.51 0.23
CA ASN A 289 -16.47 -23.53 1.58
C ASN A 289 -15.00 -23.90 1.45
N ILE A 290 -14.16 -23.29 2.27
CA ILE A 290 -12.76 -23.68 2.37
C ILE A 290 -12.65 -24.85 3.34
N GLU A 291 -11.80 -25.80 3.04
CA GLU A 291 -11.47 -26.91 3.92
C GLU A 291 -9.97 -27.01 4.09
N PHE A 292 -9.53 -27.12 5.34
CA PHE A 292 -8.14 -27.35 5.68
C PHE A 292 -7.92 -28.80 6.09
N LYS A 293 -6.79 -29.37 5.65
CA LYS A 293 -6.36 -30.71 6.05
C LYS A 293 -4.89 -30.69 6.37
N ILE A 294 -4.55 -31.20 7.56
CA ILE A 294 -3.16 -31.40 7.98
C ILE A 294 -2.85 -32.89 7.92
N ASP A 295 -1.86 -33.27 7.13
CA ASP A 295 -1.44 -34.65 6.94
C ASP A 295 0.08 -34.80 7.19
N LYS A 296 0.48 -35.93 7.80
CA LYS A 296 1.89 -36.37 7.85
C LYS A 296 2.21 -37.19 6.61
N LYS A 297 3.19 -36.72 5.82
CA LYS A 297 3.63 -37.43 4.60
C LYS A 297 5.09 -37.84 4.72
N THR A 298 5.42 -39.02 4.24
CA THR A 298 6.79 -39.46 4.12
C THR A 298 7.33 -39.05 2.76
N ALA A 299 8.32 -38.16 2.74
CA ALA A 299 9.05 -37.75 1.54
C ALA A 299 10.43 -38.40 1.52
N THR A 300 10.87 -38.86 0.33
CA THR A 300 12.23 -39.39 0.14
C THR A 300 13.10 -38.29 -0.44
N VAL A 301 14.08 -37.82 0.35
CA VAL A 301 15.02 -36.76 -0.04
C VAL A 301 16.40 -37.35 -0.26
N LYS A 302 17.02 -36.99 -1.37
CA LYS A 302 18.41 -37.38 -1.68
C LYS A 302 19.39 -36.48 -0.93
N ARG A 303 20.05 -37.00 0.09
CA ARG A 303 21.12 -36.33 0.83
C ARG A 303 22.49 -36.77 0.34
N GLN A 304 23.37 -35.81 0.09
CA GLN A 304 24.79 -36.12 -0.10
C GLN A 304 25.44 -36.33 1.28
N VAL A 305 25.94 -37.55 1.49
CA VAL A 305 26.69 -37.89 2.73
C VAL A 305 28.16 -38.08 2.34
N ASN A 306 29.03 -37.32 2.98
CA ASN A 306 30.48 -37.51 2.82
C ASN A 306 30.87 -38.83 3.50
N THR A 307 31.39 -39.78 2.73
CA THR A 307 31.96 -41.01 3.29
C THR A 307 33.32 -40.74 3.91
N SER A 308 33.73 -41.56 4.85
CA SER A 308 35.02 -41.48 5.55
C SER A 308 36.24 -41.57 4.60
N TYR A 309 36.04 -41.81 3.32
CA TYR A 309 37.05 -41.89 2.25
C TYR A 309 37.00 -40.67 1.28
N GLY A 310 36.28 -39.61 1.62
CA GLY A 310 36.29 -38.35 0.85
C GLY A 310 35.45 -38.38 -0.45
N SER A 311 34.67 -39.42 -0.71
CA SER A 311 33.70 -39.44 -1.81
C SER A 311 32.31 -39.13 -1.31
N ALA A 312 31.59 -38.21 -1.99
CA ALA A 312 30.20 -37.90 -1.69
C ALA A 312 29.31 -39.00 -2.28
N THR A 313 28.52 -39.66 -1.45
CA THR A 313 27.52 -40.65 -1.88
C THR A 313 26.13 -40.07 -1.63
N THR A 314 25.24 -40.20 -2.60
CA THR A 314 23.84 -39.76 -2.43
C THR A 314 23.04 -40.92 -1.78
N VAL A 315 22.45 -40.66 -0.64
CA VAL A 315 21.62 -41.62 0.09
C VAL A 315 20.20 -41.09 0.11
N ASP A 316 19.26 -41.97 -0.22
CA ASP A 316 17.82 -41.70 -0.09
C ASP A 316 17.45 -41.75 1.42
N THR A 317 17.02 -40.63 1.96
CA THR A 317 16.59 -40.51 3.36
C THR A 317 15.11 -40.21 3.39
N ASN A 318 14.34 -41.04 4.12
CA ASN A 318 12.94 -40.74 4.35
C ASN A 318 12.79 -39.69 5.46
N ILE A 319 12.13 -38.60 5.15
CA ILE A 319 11.74 -37.55 6.11
C ILE A 319 10.22 -37.51 6.24
N VAL A 320 9.74 -37.15 7.42
CA VAL A 320 8.31 -36.87 7.63
C VAL A 320 8.11 -35.41 7.40
N GLU A 321 7.18 -35.05 6.54
CA GLU A 321 6.77 -33.67 6.26
C GLU A 321 5.33 -33.48 6.73
N HIS A 322 5.08 -32.38 7.43
CA HIS A 322 3.73 -31.94 7.78
C HIS A 322 3.21 -31.03 6.69
N VAL A 323 2.08 -31.41 6.12
CA VAL A 323 1.51 -30.73 4.94
C VAL A 323 0.14 -30.18 5.29
N LEU A 324 -0.04 -28.86 5.13
CA LEU A 324 -1.35 -28.24 5.15
C LEU A 324 -1.88 -28.17 3.72
N ASP A 325 -2.92 -28.96 3.41
CA ASP A 325 -3.65 -28.93 2.14
C ASP A 325 -4.88 -28.03 2.26
N ILE A 326 -4.95 -26.97 1.43
CA ILE A 326 -6.06 -26.02 1.35
C ILE A 326 -6.96 -26.43 0.17
N ARG A 327 -8.22 -26.69 0.46
CA ARG A 327 -9.19 -27.18 -0.48
C ARG A 327 -10.45 -26.32 -0.49
N VAL A 328 -11.16 -26.34 -1.59
CA VAL A 328 -12.45 -25.64 -1.74
C VAL A 328 -13.53 -26.65 -2.09
N LYS A 329 -14.51 -26.78 -1.23
CA LYS A 329 -15.67 -27.64 -1.40
C LYS A 329 -16.86 -26.84 -1.94
N ASN A 330 -17.49 -27.38 -2.96
CA ASN A 330 -18.76 -26.85 -3.42
C ASN A 330 -19.91 -27.57 -2.72
N SER A 331 -20.71 -26.83 -1.93
CA SER A 331 -21.80 -27.38 -1.12
C SER A 331 -22.90 -28.03 -1.95
N LYS A 332 -23.13 -27.54 -3.20
CA LYS A 332 -24.14 -28.10 -4.12
C LYS A 332 -23.69 -29.42 -4.73
N THR A 333 -22.46 -29.47 -5.26
CA THR A 333 -21.94 -30.67 -5.93
C THR A 333 -21.26 -31.62 -4.97
N ARG A 334 -20.95 -31.19 -3.75
CA ARG A 334 -20.19 -31.90 -2.71
C ARG A 334 -18.77 -32.32 -3.15
N VAL A 335 -18.25 -31.68 -4.20
CA VAL A 335 -16.89 -31.92 -4.72
C VAL A 335 -15.92 -30.96 -4.02
N SER A 336 -14.86 -31.53 -3.43
CA SER A 336 -13.73 -30.78 -2.85
C SER A 336 -12.54 -30.86 -3.79
N LEU A 337 -11.99 -29.70 -4.17
CA LEU A 337 -10.82 -29.56 -5.05
C LEU A 337 -9.74 -28.75 -4.34
N PRO A 338 -8.43 -29.01 -4.62
CA PRO A 338 -7.36 -28.12 -4.18
C PRO A 338 -7.62 -26.67 -4.61
N LEU A 339 -7.21 -25.71 -3.80
CA LEU A 339 -7.42 -24.27 -4.05
C LEU A 339 -6.93 -23.87 -5.45
N GLN A 340 -5.74 -24.32 -5.86
CA GLN A 340 -5.15 -24.04 -7.19
C GLN A 340 -5.99 -24.54 -8.39
N ASN A 341 -6.90 -25.50 -8.18
CA ASN A 341 -7.79 -26.03 -9.22
C ASN A 341 -9.09 -25.21 -9.35
N ARG A 342 -9.23 -24.11 -8.61
CA ARG A 342 -10.28 -23.12 -8.77
C ARG A 342 -9.91 -22.09 -9.82
N SER A 343 -10.84 -21.18 -10.12
CA SER A 343 -10.53 -20.06 -11.02
C SER A 343 -9.40 -19.21 -10.43
N LYS A 344 -8.49 -18.75 -11.27
CA LYS A 344 -7.38 -17.88 -10.85
C LYS A 344 -7.86 -16.66 -10.08
N GLY A 345 -9.02 -16.12 -10.49
CA GLY A 345 -9.60 -14.97 -9.82
C GLY A 345 -10.07 -15.26 -8.40
N PHE A 346 -10.71 -16.42 -8.16
CA PHE A 346 -11.07 -16.82 -6.79
C PHE A 346 -9.84 -16.98 -5.91
N ASN A 347 -8.79 -17.63 -6.42
CA ASN A 347 -7.53 -17.80 -5.70
C ASN A 347 -6.88 -16.47 -5.36
N TRP A 348 -6.85 -15.56 -6.32
CA TRP A 348 -6.29 -14.22 -6.11
C TRP A 348 -7.07 -13.47 -5.02
N PHE A 349 -8.40 -13.43 -5.11
CA PHE A 349 -9.23 -12.67 -4.18
C PHE A 349 -9.19 -13.28 -2.76
N PHE A 350 -9.24 -14.60 -2.65
CA PHE A 350 -9.09 -15.29 -1.36
C PHE A 350 -7.71 -15.01 -0.74
N SER A 351 -6.63 -15.13 -1.51
CA SER A 351 -5.26 -14.85 -1.04
C SER A 351 -5.10 -13.41 -0.59
N PHE A 352 -5.68 -12.47 -1.36
CA PHE A 352 -5.69 -11.07 -0.99
C PHE A 352 -6.43 -10.83 0.33
N LEU A 353 -7.57 -11.47 0.56
CA LEU A 353 -8.30 -11.34 1.83
C LEU A 353 -7.52 -11.91 3.02
N VAL A 354 -6.85 -13.05 2.86
CA VAL A 354 -5.96 -13.61 3.90
C VAL A 354 -4.90 -12.58 4.30
N TRP A 355 -4.19 -12.06 3.31
CA TRP A 355 -3.15 -11.07 3.49
C TRP A 355 -3.68 -9.77 4.11
N PHE A 356 -4.80 -9.27 3.61
CA PHE A 356 -5.42 -8.04 4.06
C PHE A 356 -5.94 -8.15 5.52
N ASN A 357 -6.57 -9.27 5.90
CA ASN A 357 -7.04 -9.49 7.27
C ASN A 357 -5.89 -9.55 8.28
N LYS A 358 -4.76 -10.18 7.91
CA LYS A 358 -3.55 -10.15 8.76
C LYS A 358 -3.11 -8.71 9.05
N ILE A 359 -3.09 -7.87 8.02
CA ILE A 359 -2.66 -6.48 8.15
C ILE A 359 -3.66 -5.66 8.98
N GLN A 360 -4.96 -5.91 8.84
CA GLN A 360 -5.99 -5.25 9.64
C GLN A 360 -5.89 -5.58 11.14
N ALA A 361 -5.35 -6.73 11.49
CA ALA A 361 -5.13 -7.11 12.89
C ALA A 361 -4.12 -6.18 13.59
N ASP A 362 -3.18 -5.55 12.85
CA ASP A 362 -2.31 -4.48 13.37
C ASP A 362 -3.06 -3.14 13.42
N SER A 363 -3.73 -2.88 14.54
CA SER A 363 -4.49 -1.64 14.77
C SER A 363 -3.62 -0.38 14.94
N ASN A 364 -2.30 -0.51 15.10
CA ASN A 364 -1.41 0.59 15.46
C ASN A 364 -0.87 1.35 14.24
N SER A 365 -0.85 0.74 13.07
CA SER A 365 -0.29 1.31 11.85
C SER A 365 -1.39 1.83 10.92
N LYS A 366 -1.07 2.86 10.14
CA LYS A 366 -1.90 3.35 9.04
C LYS A 366 -1.29 2.85 7.74
N TYR A 367 -2.15 2.45 6.80
CA TYR A 367 -1.70 1.84 5.56
C TYR A 367 -2.29 2.53 4.33
N ILE A 368 -1.52 2.54 3.26
CA ILE A 368 -1.95 2.85 1.89
C ILE A 368 -1.77 1.56 1.09
N LEU A 369 -2.84 1.12 0.43
CA LEU A 369 -2.83 -0.10 -0.37
C LEU A 369 -2.37 0.21 -1.79
N LEU A 370 -1.34 -0.49 -2.25
CA LEU A 370 -0.81 -0.43 -3.61
C LEU A 370 -1.10 -1.76 -4.29
N LEU A 371 -2.08 -1.80 -5.20
CA LEU A 371 -2.51 -3.03 -5.84
C LEU A 371 -2.10 -3.01 -7.32
N ASP A 372 -1.21 -3.92 -7.71
CA ASP A 372 -0.75 -4.01 -9.10
C ASP A 372 -1.63 -4.98 -9.90
N GLU A 373 -2.32 -4.43 -10.90
CA GLU A 373 -3.28 -5.12 -11.77
C GLU A 373 -4.27 -6.02 -10.98
N PRO A 374 -4.94 -5.49 -9.93
CA PRO A 374 -5.88 -6.30 -9.15
C PRO A 374 -6.99 -6.80 -10.05
N GLY A 375 -7.29 -8.09 -9.95
CA GLY A 375 -8.36 -8.69 -10.74
C GLY A 375 -8.03 -8.96 -12.21
N LEU A 376 -6.75 -8.94 -12.62
CA LEU A 376 -6.32 -9.30 -13.98
C LEU A 376 -6.90 -10.63 -14.45
N ASN A 377 -7.00 -11.60 -13.57
CA ASN A 377 -7.53 -12.93 -13.84
C ASN A 377 -9.02 -13.09 -13.53
N LEU A 378 -9.72 -11.99 -13.22
CA LEU A 378 -11.15 -11.97 -12.93
C LEU A 378 -11.97 -11.70 -14.21
N HIS A 379 -13.11 -12.35 -14.35
CA HIS A 379 -14.11 -11.96 -15.36
C HIS A 379 -14.88 -10.71 -14.91
N ALA A 380 -15.54 -10.04 -15.82
CA ALA A 380 -16.17 -8.74 -15.61
C ALA A 380 -17.01 -8.60 -14.31
N THR A 381 -17.88 -9.58 -14.04
CA THR A 381 -18.71 -9.58 -12.82
C THR A 381 -17.88 -9.61 -11.55
N ALA A 382 -16.83 -10.43 -11.52
CA ALA A 382 -15.95 -10.53 -10.35
C ALA A 382 -15.04 -9.30 -10.20
N GLN A 383 -14.71 -8.59 -11.28
CA GLN A 383 -14.02 -7.30 -11.23
C GLN A 383 -14.93 -6.22 -10.63
N ALA A 384 -16.22 -6.22 -10.98
CA ALA A 384 -17.21 -5.34 -10.34
C ALA A 384 -17.38 -5.65 -8.84
N ASP A 385 -17.34 -6.94 -8.47
CA ASP A 385 -17.32 -7.38 -7.07
C ASP A 385 -16.09 -6.84 -6.33
N LEU A 386 -14.92 -6.93 -6.94
CA LEU A 386 -13.68 -6.38 -6.39
C LEU A 386 -13.74 -4.85 -6.23
N LEU A 387 -14.29 -4.12 -7.21
CA LEU A 387 -14.47 -2.67 -7.08
C LEU A 387 -15.36 -2.32 -5.89
N ARG A 388 -16.49 -3.01 -5.69
CA ARG A 388 -17.34 -2.80 -4.52
C ARG A 388 -16.62 -3.06 -3.21
N PHE A 389 -15.75 -4.08 -3.18
CA PHE A 389 -14.89 -4.33 -2.03
C PHE A 389 -13.91 -3.17 -1.80
N LEU A 390 -13.19 -2.71 -2.83
CA LEU A 390 -12.26 -1.59 -2.70
C LEU A 390 -12.95 -0.30 -2.24
N GLU A 391 -14.16 -0.03 -2.74
CA GLU A 391 -14.99 1.09 -2.27
C GLU A 391 -15.34 1.00 -0.78
N SER A 392 -15.52 -0.19 -0.24
CA SER A 392 -15.79 -0.37 1.19
C SER A 392 -14.58 -0.06 2.08
N LEU A 393 -13.39 0.03 1.51
CA LEU A 393 -12.14 0.29 2.25
C LEU A 393 -11.81 1.77 2.39
N VAL A 394 -12.44 2.67 1.61
CA VAL A 394 -12.05 4.08 1.47
C VAL A 394 -12.14 4.89 2.77
N ASP A 395 -13.01 4.50 3.70
CA ASP A 395 -13.14 5.16 5.00
C ASP A 395 -11.88 4.97 5.89
N LYS A 396 -11.13 3.88 5.66
CA LYS A 396 -9.98 3.51 6.49
C LYS A 396 -8.65 3.64 5.75
N TYR A 397 -8.65 3.41 4.44
CA TYR A 397 -7.43 3.29 3.62
C TYR A 397 -7.49 4.18 2.40
N GLN A 398 -6.35 4.76 2.01
CA GLN A 398 -6.14 5.20 0.63
C GLN A 398 -5.75 3.98 -0.20
N VAL A 399 -6.31 3.87 -1.40
CA VAL A 399 -6.03 2.77 -2.33
C VAL A 399 -5.49 3.34 -3.62
N ILE A 400 -4.37 2.83 -4.08
CA ILE A 400 -3.80 3.16 -5.40
C ILE A 400 -3.66 1.85 -6.15
N TYR A 401 -4.29 1.74 -7.31
CA TYR A 401 -4.14 0.53 -8.10
C TYR A 401 -3.89 0.80 -9.57
N THR A 402 -3.26 -0.16 -10.22
CA THR A 402 -3.04 -0.15 -11.67
C THR A 402 -4.07 -1.01 -12.36
N THR A 403 -4.43 -0.66 -13.58
CA THR A 403 -5.25 -1.52 -14.43
C THR A 403 -5.13 -1.20 -15.90
N HIS A 404 -5.33 -2.21 -16.74
CA HIS A 404 -5.62 -2.07 -18.17
C HIS A 404 -7.04 -2.60 -18.51
N SER A 405 -7.80 -3.05 -17.48
CA SER A 405 -9.15 -3.55 -17.66
C SER A 405 -10.18 -2.41 -17.60
N PRO A 406 -11.08 -2.32 -18.59
CA PRO A 406 -12.18 -1.35 -18.56
C PRO A 406 -13.14 -1.58 -17.39
N PHE A 407 -13.30 -2.82 -16.93
CA PHE A 407 -14.20 -3.20 -15.84
C PHE A 407 -13.66 -2.82 -14.45
N MET A 408 -12.40 -2.39 -14.38
CA MET A 408 -11.78 -1.86 -13.16
C MET A 408 -11.74 -0.33 -13.13
N VAL A 409 -12.47 0.34 -14.02
CA VAL A 409 -12.60 1.79 -14.08
C VAL A 409 -14.04 2.17 -13.79
N GLU A 410 -14.28 2.92 -12.72
CA GLU A 410 -15.60 3.44 -12.39
C GLU A 410 -15.90 4.68 -13.22
N THR A 411 -16.88 4.56 -14.12
CA THR A 411 -17.21 5.60 -15.10
C THR A 411 -17.78 6.88 -14.48
N THR A 412 -18.35 6.78 -13.28
CA THR A 412 -18.90 7.91 -12.52
C THR A 412 -17.83 8.69 -11.73
N LYS A 413 -16.63 8.11 -11.54
CA LYS A 413 -15.54 8.68 -10.72
C LYS A 413 -14.23 8.85 -11.53
N LEU A 414 -14.35 9.38 -12.74
CA LEU A 414 -13.20 9.55 -13.65
C LEU A 414 -12.12 10.52 -13.10
N ASN A 415 -12.47 11.39 -12.15
CA ASN A 415 -11.50 12.23 -11.43
C ASN A 415 -10.41 11.42 -10.71
N ARG A 416 -10.68 10.15 -10.37
CA ARG A 416 -9.72 9.23 -9.74
C ARG A 416 -8.68 8.67 -10.71
N VAL A 417 -8.88 8.83 -12.00
CA VAL A 417 -8.07 8.18 -13.03
C VAL A 417 -6.86 9.04 -13.40
N ARG A 418 -5.70 8.40 -13.49
CA ARG A 418 -4.45 8.93 -14.03
C ARG A 418 -4.02 8.05 -15.19
N THR A 419 -3.77 8.65 -16.33
CA THR A 419 -3.27 7.90 -17.49
C THR A 419 -1.76 7.83 -17.48
N VAL A 420 -1.23 6.62 -17.70
CA VAL A 420 0.22 6.37 -17.76
C VAL A 420 0.56 5.86 -19.15
N PHE A 421 1.46 6.54 -19.84
CA PHE A 421 1.88 6.16 -21.18
C PHE A 421 3.40 6.37 -21.36
N SER A 422 3.97 5.65 -22.32
CA SER A 422 5.38 5.79 -22.66
C SER A 422 5.52 6.74 -23.84
N ASP A 423 6.29 7.81 -23.67
CA ASP A 423 6.76 8.66 -24.75
C ASP A 423 8.25 8.39 -24.93
N SER A 424 8.65 8.16 -26.18
CA SER A 424 9.99 7.77 -26.71
C SER A 424 11.12 7.51 -25.69
N ASP A 425 11.27 8.32 -24.66
CA ASP A 425 12.38 8.29 -23.68
C ASP A 425 11.96 8.24 -22.22
N SER A 426 10.67 8.47 -21.89
CA SER A 426 10.19 8.51 -20.52
C SER A 426 8.75 8.01 -20.39
N SER A 427 8.41 7.42 -19.24
CA SER A 427 7.01 7.27 -18.85
C SER A 427 6.46 8.62 -18.41
N ILE A 428 5.23 8.92 -18.83
CA ILE A 428 4.53 10.16 -18.52
C ILE A 428 3.21 9.80 -17.82
N VAL A 429 2.86 10.56 -16.80
CA VAL A 429 1.58 10.46 -16.11
C VAL A 429 0.79 11.73 -16.32
N SER A 430 -0.50 11.58 -16.61
CA SER A 430 -1.38 12.73 -16.85
C SER A 430 -2.70 12.56 -16.10
N ASP A 431 -3.15 13.63 -15.49
CA ASP A 431 -4.50 13.77 -14.89
C ASP A 431 -5.57 14.02 -15.96
N SER A 432 -5.13 14.30 -17.22
CA SER A 432 -6.03 14.60 -18.32
C SER A 432 -6.44 13.34 -19.06
N ILE A 433 -7.75 13.13 -19.17
CA ILE A 433 -8.34 12.09 -20.00
C ILE A 433 -8.20 12.43 -21.50
N GLN A 434 -7.86 13.66 -21.85
CA GLN A 434 -7.70 14.13 -23.24
C GLN A 434 -6.32 13.76 -23.83
N GLN A 435 -5.89 12.53 -23.65
CA GLN A 435 -4.66 12.04 -24.26
C GLN A 435 -4.83 11.79 -25.76
N LYS A 436 -3.77 12.05 -26.55
CA LYS A 436 -3.78 11.83 -27.99
C LYS A 436 -3.58 10.37 -28.41
N ASP A 437 -3.09 9.52 -27.49
CA ASP A 437 -2.86 8.11 -27.82
C ASP A 437 -4.13 7.27 -27.57
N PRO A 438 -4.77 6.77 -28.65
CA PRO A 438 -5.98 5.96 -28.54
C PRO A 438 -5.80 4.68 -27.72
N ASN A 439 -4.61 4.09 -27.72
CA ASN A 439 -4.37 2.83 -27.00
C ASN A 439 -4.31 3.05 -25.50
N THR A 440 -3.77 4.18 -25.04
CA THR A 440 -3.77 4.55 -23.62
C THR A 440 -5.18 4.83 -23.12
N LEU A 441 -6.03 5.41 -23.97
CA LEU A 441 -7.43 5.70 -23.65
C LEU A 441 -8.37 4.50 -23.83
N PHE A 442 -7.92 3.44 -24.51
CA PHE A 442 -8.77 2.29 -24.82
C PHE A 442 -9.49 1.71 -23.59
N PRO A 443 -8.86 1.49 -22.42
CA PRO A 443 -9.57 1.01 -21.24
C PRO A 443 -10.69 1.95 -20.79
N LEU A 444 -10.48 3.27 -20.87
CA LEU A 444 -11.48 4.27 -20.51
C LEU A 444 -12.63 4.31 -21.52
N GLN A 445 -12.29 4.30 -22.83
CA GLN A 445 -13.28 4.28 -23.91
C GLN A 445 -14.09 2.99 -23.89
N ALA A 446 -13.44 1.84 -23.60
CA ALA A 446 -14.12 0.57 -23.49
C ALA A 446 -15.02 0.51 -22.23
N ALA A 447 -14.60 1.08 -21.11
CA ALA A 447 -15.43 1.17 -19.90
C ALA A 447 -16.69 1.99 -20.18
N LEU A 448 -16.55 3.17 -20.76
CA LEU A 448 -17.68 4.03 -21.15
C LEU A 448 -18.58 3.34 -22.19
N GLY A 449 -18.00 2.71 -23.20
CA GLY A 449 -18.78 2.01 -24.25
C GLY A 449 -19.47 0.76 -23.73
N TYR A 450 -18.87 0.02 -22.78
CA TYR A 450 -19.48 -1.15 -22.17
C TYR A 450 -20.66 -0.76 -21.27
N ASP A 451 -20.52 0.29 -20.47
CA ASP A 451 -21.57 0.84 -19.63
C ASP A 451 -22.79 1.23 -20.47
N VAL A 452 -22.53 1.91 -21.59
CA VAL A 452 -23.57 2.24 -22.58
C VAL A 452 -24.23 0.99 -23.15
N ALA A 453 -23.46 -0.03 -23.55
CA ALA A 453 -23.99 -1.25 -24.16
C ALA A 453 -24.79 -2.10 -23.15
N GLN A 454 -24.32 -2.18 -21.89
CA GLN A 454 -25.03 -2.88 -20.83
C GLN A 454 -26.38 -2.25 -20.54
N ASN A 455 -26.43 -0.93 -20.56
CA ASN A 455 -27.65 -0.17 -20.34
C ASN A 455 -28.67 -0.36 -21.46
N LEU A 456 -28.26 -0.59 -22.71
CA LEU A 456 -29.12 -0.86 -23.85
C LEU A 456 -30.01 -2.11 -23.71
N PHE A 457 -29.54 -3.11 -22.92
CA PHE A 457 -30.20 -4.43 -22.86
C PHE A 457 -31.03 -4.70 -21.60
N ILE A 458 -31.00 -3.82 -20.58
CA ILE A 458 -31.48 -4.19 -19.24
C ILE A 458 -32.71 -3.42 -18.78
N SER A 459 -33.03 -2.24 -19.32
CA SER A 459 -34.12 -1.41 -18.78
C SER A 459 -35.39 -1.36 -19.62
N LYS A 460 -36.53 -1.26 -18.90
CA LYS A 460 -37.87 -1.05 -19.53
C LYS A 460 -38.08 0.41 -19.99
N LYS A 461 -37.28 1.35 -19.49
CA LYS A 461 -37.39 2.77 -19.81
C LYS A 461 -36.00 3.27 -20.23
N ASN A 462 -35.89 3.73 -21.46
CA ASN A 462 -34.64 4.24 -22.00
C ASN A 462 -34.79 5.71 -22.38
N LEU A 463 -33.84 6.56 -21.95
CA LEU A 463 -33.71 7.94 -22.37
C LEU A 463 -32.59 8.01 -23.44
N LEU A 464 -32.98 8.22 -24.70
CA LEU A 464 -32.03 8.39 -25.78
C LEU A 464 -31.47 9.80 -25.74
N VAL A 465 -30.14 9.93 -25.76
CA VAL A 465 -29.43 11.19 -25.77
C VAL A 465 -28.48 11.24 -26.97
N GLU A 466 -28.06 12.43 -27.39
CA GLU A 466 -27.28 12.60 -28.61
C GLU A 466 -25.84 12.04 -28.47
N GLY A 467 -25.20 12.25 -27.32
CA GLY A 467 -23.81 11.85 -27.12
C GLY A 467 -23.46 11.36 -25.73
N VAL A 468 -22.24 10.86 -25.58
CA VAL A 468 -21.68 10.40 -24.30
C VAL A 468 -21.60 11.54 -23.28
N SER A 469 -21.41 12.78 -23.74
CA SER A 469 -21.41 13.96 -22.88
C SER A 469 -22.73 14.14 -22.15
N ASP A 470 -23.86 13.90 -22.84
CA ASP A 470 -25.18 14.03 -22.25
C ASP A 470 -25.41 12.95 -21.18
N LEU A 471 -24.94 11.71 -21.43
CA LEU A 471 -24.96 10.65 -20.44
C LEU A 471 -24.21 11.07 -19.18
N LEU A 472 -22.97 11.56 -19.31
CA LEU A 472 -22.14 11.98 -18.18
C LEU A 472 -22.79 13.13 -17.40
N TYR A 473 -23.28 14.17 -18.08
CA TYR A 473 -23.94 15.29 -17.43
C TYR A 473 -25.20 14.86 -16.68
N LEU A 474 -26.07 14.10 -17.31
CA LEU A 474 -27.32 13.66 -16.70
C LEU A 474 -27.10 12.74 -15.50
N THR A 475 -26.15 11.82 -15.61
CA THR A 475 -25.78 10.92 -14.51
C THR A 475 -25.20 11.72 -13.33
N THR A 476 -24.17 12.56 -13.59
CA THR A 476 -23.52 13.35 -12.55
C THR A 476 -24.47 14.34 -11.87
N ILE A 477 -25.33 15.01 -12.65
CA ILE A 477 -26.32 15.95 -12.08
C ILE A 477 -27.37 15.17 -11.26
N SER A 478 -27.81 14.00 -11.72
CA SER A 478 -28.75 13.16 -10.99
C SER A 478 -28.17 12.70 -9.65
N GLU A 479 -26.95 12.22 -9.62
CA GLU A 479 -26.23 11.86 -8.40
C GLU A 479 -26.07 13.04 -7.44
N TYR A 480 -25.68 14.21 -7.97
CA TYR A 480 -25.57 15.44 -7.19
C TYR A 480 -26.89 15.86 -6.55
N LEU A 481 -28.01 15.77 -7.32
CA LEU A 481 -29.33 16.08 -6.79
C LEU A 481 -29.72 15.10 -5.69
N ASN A 482 -29.54 13.80 -5.88
CA ASN A 482 -29.80 12.78 -4.88
C ASN A 482 -28.98 12.96 -3.60
N ALA A 483 -27.70 13.25 -3.73
CA ALA A 483 -26.80 13.54 -2.60
C ALA A 483 -27.25 14.76 -1.79
N ASN A 484 -27.87 15.76 -2.45
CA ASN A 484 -28.45 16.96 -1.83
C ASN A 484 -29.93 16.83 -1.43
N LYS A 485 -30.46 15.60 -1.31
CA LYS A 485 -31.84 15.29 -0.95
C LYS A 485 -32.87 15.93 -1.91
N ARG A 486 -32.49 16.11 -3.17
CA ARG A 486 -33.37 16.55 -4.27
C ARG A 486 -33.61 15.36 -5.20
N THR A 487 -34.63 15.47 -6.05
CA THR A 487 -35.00 14.38 -6.95
C THR A 487 -34.10 14.40 -8.19
N GLY A 488 -33.28 13.38 -8.38
CA GLY A 488 -32.56 13.08 -9.61
C GLY A 488 -33.41 12.28 -10.59
N LEU A 489 -32.81 11.75 -11.64
CA LEU A 489 -33.45 10.79 -12.54
C LEU A 489 -33.81 9.52 -11.79
N ASN A 490 -34.91 8.91 -12.14
CA ASN A 490 -35.34 7.64 -11.56
C ASN A 490 -34.35 6.55 -11.96
N GLU A 491 -33.92 5.71 -11.01
CA GLU A 491 -33.01 4.59 -11.22
C GLU A 491 -33.50 3.56 -12.26
N ASP A 492 -34.84 3.53 -12.55
CA ASP A 492 -35.42 2.70 -13.60
C ASP A 492 -35.16 3.23 -15.02
N ILE A 493 -34.60 4.43 -15.18
CA ILE A 493 -34.38 5.06 -16.49
C ILE A 493 -32.94 4.85 -16.88
N THR A 494 -32.74 4.17 -18.00
CA THR A 494 -31.43 4.02 -18.62
C THR A 494 -31.17 5.12 -19.63
N ILE A 495 -30.07 5.83 -19.53
CA ILE A 495 -29.64 6.86 -20.48
C ILE A 495 -28.80 6.20 -21.57
N VAL A 496 -29.20 6.34 -22.82
CA VAL A 496 -28.57 5.71 -23.97
C VAL A 496 -28.06 6.77 -24.95
N PRO A 497 -26.76 7.00 -25.10
CA PRO A 497 -26.23 7.86 -26.14
C PRO A 497 -26.35 7.18 -27.52
N THR A 498 -26.88 7.90 -28.51
CA THR A 498 -27.12 7.37 -29.84
C THR A 498 -25.99 7.65 -30.84
N GLY A 499 -24.92 8.33 -30.40
CA GLY A 499 -23.70 8.53 -31.19
C GLY A 499 -23.76 9.70 -32.17
N GLY A 500 -24.72 10.62 -32.01
CA GLY A 500 -24.96 11.72 -32.96
C GLY A 500 -25.67 11.20 -34.23
N ALA A 501 -26.83 11.73 -34.54
CA ALA A 501 -27.43 11.45 -35.83
C ALA A 501 -26.66 12.22 -36.90
N GLU A 502 -25.83 11.55 -37.74
CA GLU A 502 -25.48 12.00 -39.05
C GLU A 502 -26.65 11.76 -40.01
#